data_47900c7bba6de5eadff3ffb7bb669b6a
#
_entry.id   47900c7bba6de5eadff3ffb7bb669b6a
#
_cell.length_a   1.000
_cell.length_b   1.000
_cell.length_c   1.000
_cell.angle_alpha   90.00
_cell.angle_beta   90.00
_cell.angle_gamma   90.00
#
_symmetry.space_group_name_H-M   'P 1'
#
loop_
_entity.id
_entity.type
_entity.pdbx_description
1 polymer ?
#
loop_
_entity_poly.entity_id
_entity_poly.type
_entity_poly.pdbx_seq_one_letter_code
_entity_poly.pdbx_strand_id
1 'polypeptide(L)'
;MKYDVIVIGAGSAGGTVAARLSENPSLSVLVLEAGPDYPDFDNYPDDLKFGYAPTASEMGAPHNWSLTGTATPNQPPIAVPRGKVVGGSSAINGQVFLRGVPEDYDNWASWGNDEWSFINVLPFFRKLETDTDISDDFHGNEGPIPVRRHKRETWLPAQNAFQDACIAAGYPETYDHNNPDSWGVGPFPMNNPNGVRMSTSLTFLAGARHRLNLTIRGNVLVRRILFEGNRAIGVEAESGGDIFNIESDQIVLSA
;
A
#
# COMPACT_ATOMS: atom_id res chain seq x y z
N MET A 1 -15.64 19.34 -16.07
CA MET A 1 -16.27 18.11 -15.54
C MET A 1 -16.05 18.16 -14.03
N LYS A 2 -17.08 17.87 -13.23
CA LYS A 2 -17.02 17.94 -11.77
C LYS A 2 -17.23 16.54 -11.19
N TYR A 3 -16.46 16.20 -10.15
CA TYR A 3 -16.60 14.97 -9.38
C TYR A 3 -16.99 15.31 -7.93
N ASP A 4 -17.62 14.37 -7.23
CA ASP A 4 -17.89 14.52 -5.80
C ASP A 4 -16.57 14.43 -5.03
N VAL A 5 -15.69 13.48 -5.39
CA VAL A 5 -14.39 13.28 -4.75
C VAL A 5 -13.27 13.09 -5.78
N ILE A 6 -12.17 13.84 -5.60
CA ILE A 6 -10.89 13.57 -6.25
C ILE A 6 -9.91 12.98 -5.23
N VAL A 7 -9.33 11.82 -5.56
CA VAL A 7 -8.22 11.21 -4.79
C VAL A 7 -6.93 11.44 -5.56
N ILE A 8 -5.99 12.15 -4.95
CA ILE A 8 -4.68 12.45 -5.52
C ILE A 8 -3.70 11.38 -5.09
N GLY A 9 -3.18 10.60 -6.05
CA GLY A 9 -2.32 9.44 -5.84
C GLY A 9 -3.12 8.13 -5.73
N ALA A 10 -2.79 7.16 -6.58
CA ALA A 10 -3.39 5.82 -6.59
C ALA A 10 -2.53 4.78 -5.84
N GLY A 11 -1.79 5.20 -4.82
CA GLY A 11 -0.93 4.35 -4.00
C GLY A 11 -1.68 3.52 -2.97
N SER A 12 -0.96 3.04 -1.95
CA SER A 12 -1.50 2.17 -0.89
C SER A 12 -2.71 2.78 -0.19
N ALA A 13 -2.65 4.06 0.17
CA ALA A 13 -3.75 4.77 0.82
C ALA A 13 -4.84 5.15 -0.18
N GLY A 14 -4.48 5.90 -1.25
CA GLY A 14 -5.45 6.45 -2.19
C GLY A 14 -6.23 5.38 -2.95
N GLY A 15 -5.57 4.30 -3.37
CA GLY A 15 -6.25 3.16 -4.00
C GLY A 15 -7.28 2.50 -3.09
N THR A 16 -6.95 2.34 -1.81
CA THR A 16 -7.87 1.80 -0.80
C THR A 16 -9.05 2.73 -0.54
N VAL A 17 -8.77 4.03 -0.33
CA VAL A 17 -9.83 5.05 -0.09
C VAL A 17 -10.78 5.12 -1.30
N ALA A 18 -10.25 5.17 -2.51
CA ALA A 18 -11.07 5.25 -3.73
C ALA A 18 -11.96 4.01 -3.90
N ALA A 19 -11.40 2.82 -3.66
CA ALA A 19 -12.17 1.59 -3.71
C ALA A 19 -13.31 1.58 -2.68
N ARG A 20 -13.08 2.10 -1.48
CA ARG A 20 -14.11 2.18 -0.43
C ARG A 20 -15.15 3.27 -0.69
N LEU A 21 -14.74 4.47 -1.10
CA LEU A 21 -15.67 5.54 -1.43
C LEU A 21 -16.61 5.16 -2.59
N SER A 22 -16.09 4.44 -3.59
CA SER A 22 -16.89 4.00 -4.74
C SER A 22 -17.89 2.86 -4.42
N GLU A 23 -17.90 2.32 -3.20
CA GLU A 23 -18.97 1.43 -2.71
C GLU A 23 -20.32 2.17 -2.62
N ASN A 24 -20.28 3.48 -2.42
CA ASN A 24 -21.49 4.31 -2.52
C ASN A 24 -21.71 4.73 -3.99
N PRO A 25 -22.71 4.19 -4.69
CA PRO A 25 -22.94 4.47 -6.10
C PRO A 25 -23.37 5.92 -6.38
N SER A 26 -23.75 6.67 -5.34
CA SER A 26 -24.14 8.08 -5.48
C SER A 26 -22.93 9.04 -5.48
N LEU A 27 -21.72 8.54 -5.19
CA LEU A 27 -20.50 9.35 -5.24
C LEU A 27 -19.73 9.08 -6.52
N SER A 28 -19.46 10.11 -7.30
CA SER A 28 -18.51 10.05 -8.43
C SER A 28 -17.09 10.25 -7.90
N VAL A 29 -16.23 9.24 -8.06
CA VAL A 29 -14.85 9.23 -7.56
C VAL A 29 -13.87 9.24 -8.71
N LEU A 30 -12.95 10.20 -8.71
CA LEU A 30 -11.84 10.28 -9.65
C LEU A 30 -10.52 10.05 -8.91
N VAL A 31 -9.71 9.12 -9.39
CA VAL A 31 -8.34 8.90 -8.93
C VAL A 31 -7.36 9.40 -9.97
N LEU A 32 -6.42 10.24 -9.57
CA LEU A 32 -5.36 10.78 -10.41
C LEU A 32 -4.00 10.25 -9.95
N GLU A 33 -3.27 9.59 -10.86
CA GLU A 33 -1.95 9.03 -10.59
C GLU A 33 -0.94 9.56 -11.62
N ALA A 34 0.21 10.00 -11.14
CA ALA A 34 1.27 10.55 -11.98
C ALA A 34 1.92 9.50 -12.88
N GLY A 35 1.98 8.26 -12.42
CA GLY A 35 2.52 7.13 -13.18
C GLY A 35 1.48 6.42 -14.04
N PRO A 36 1.93 5.42 -14.83
CA PRO A 36 1.03 4.64 -15.69
C PRO A 36 0.06 3.77 -14.91
N ASP A 37 -1.00 3.34 -15.59
CA ASP A 37 -1.96 2.35 -15.13
C ASP A 37 -1.88 1.08 -15.99
N TYR A 38 -1.88 -0.08 -15.36
CA TYR A 38 -1.86 -1.39 -16.00
C TYR A 38 -3.07 -2.21 -15.51
N PRO A 39 -4.27 -1.97 -16.09
CA PRO A 39 -5.49 -2.62 -15.62
C PRO A 39 -5.57 -4.12 -15.96
N ASP A 40 -4.83 -4.56 -16.97
CA ASP A 40 -4.80 -5.93 -17.44
C ASP A 40 -3.60 -6.68 -16.83
N PHE A 41 -3.88 -7.75 -16.09
CA PHE A 41 -2.86 -8.56 -15.42
C PHE A 41 -1.91 -9.25 -16.40
N ASP A 42 -2.37 -9.64 -17.58
CA ASP A 42 -1.51 -10.33 -18.56
C ASP A 42 -0.43 -9.37 -19.11
N ASN A 43 -0.76 -8.08 -19.18
CA ASN A 43 0.13 -7.00 -19.60
C ASN A 43 0.78 -6.25 -18.42
N TYR A 44 0.63 -6.73 -17.19
CA TYR A 44 1.23 -6.10 -16.01
C TYR A 44 2.75 -6.30 -16.03
N PRO A 45 3.59 -5.25 -15.89
CA PRO A 45 5.04 -5.36 -15.97
C PRO A 45 5.64 -6.35 -14.97
N ASP A 46 6.61 -7.16 -15.38
CA ASP A 46 7.19 -8.21 -14.55
C ASP A 46 7.92 -7.66 -13.32
N ASP A 47 8.56 -6.50 -13.41
CA ASP A 47 9.22 -5.82 -12.29
C ASP A 47 8.22 -5.35 -11.21
N LEU A 48 6.99 -5.04 -11.60
CA LEU A 48 5.88 -4.75 -10.70
C LEU A 48 5.19 -6.03 -10.21
N LYS A 49 5.06 -7.03 -11.09
CA LYS A 49 4.39 -8.30 -10.80
C LYS A 49 5.16 -9.14 -9.81
N PHE A 50 6.47 -9.29 -10.01
CA PHE A 50 7.30 -10.20 -9.24
C PHE A 50 8.32 -9.45 -8.37
N GLY A 51 8.31 -9.72 -7.08
CA GLY A 51 9.17 -9.05 -6.11
C GLY A 51 10.47 -9.79 -5.76
N TYR A 52 10.87 -10.78 -6.55
CA TYR A 52 12.13 -11.49 -6.38
C TYR A 52 13.34 -10.70 -6.91
N ALA A 53 13.11 -9.68 -7.74
CA ALA A 53 14.14 -8.73 -8.17
C ALA A 53 13.75 -7.30 -7.73
N PRO A 54 14.67 -6.52 -7.17
CA PRO A 54 14.38 -5.17 -6.67
C PRO A 54 14.33 -4.11 -7.78
N THR A 55 14.32 -4.49 -9.04
CA THR A 55 14.48 -3.59 -10.21
C THR A 55 13.48 -2.44 -10.23
N ALA A 56 12.23 -2.66 -9.82
CA ALA A 56 11.22 -1.59 -9.76
C ALA A 56 11.54 -0.50 -8.72
N SER A 57 12.35 -0.80 -7.70
CA SER A 57 12.75 0.15 -6.65
C SER A 57 14.12 0.80 -6.88
N GLU A 58 14.84 0.42 -7.92
CA GLU A 58 16.12 1.01 -8.26
C GLU A 58 16.00 2.48 -8.72
N MET A 59 17.06 3.26 -8.49
CA MET A 59 17.13 4.62 -8.97
C MET A 59 17.12 4.65 -10.51
N GLY A 60 16.22 5.47 -11.08
CA GLY A 60 16.03 5.56 -12.53
C GLY A 60 15.05 4.53 -13.10
N ALA A 61 14.50 3.61 -12.30
CA ALA A 61 13.47 2.69 -12.77
C ALA A 61 12.20 3.46 -13.23
N PRO A 62 11.52 2.99 -14.29
CA PRO A 62 10.38 3.71 -14.89
C PRO A 62 9.23 3.96 -13.92
N HIS A 63 9.02 3.06 -12.95
CA HIS A 63 7.93 3.09 -11.99
C HIS A 63 8.36 3.67 -10.62
N ASN A 64 9.50 4.35 -10.55
CA ASN A 64 10.04 4.95 -9.33
C ASN A 64 10.21 6.46 -9.51
N TRP A 65 9.78 7.25 -8.53
CA TRP A 65 10.03 8.70 -8.50
C TRP A 65 11.52 9.05 -8.41
N SER A 66 12.34 8.08 -8.03
CA SER A 66 13.80 8.24 -7.89
C SER A 66 14.20 9.37 -6.95
N LEU A 67 13.46 9.51 -5.85
CA LEU A 67 13.74 10.52 -4.84
C LEU A 67 15.00 10.17 -4.04
N THR A 68 15.67 11.19 -3.54
CA THR A 68 16.79 11.05 -2.60
C THR A 68 16.49 11.84 -1.33
N GLY A 69 17.01 11.36 -0.21
CA GLY A 69 16.92 12.03 1.08
C GLY A 69 18.28 12.13 1.76
N THR A 70 18.49 13.17 2.54
CA THR A 70 19.70 13.34 3.35
C THR A 70 19.37 13.05 4.81
N ALA A 71 19.91 11.95 5.33
CA ALA A 71 19.66 11.54 6.72
C ALA A 71 20.42 12.43 7.72
N THR A 72 21.66 12.82 7.38
CA THR A 72 22.50 13.72 8.18
C THR A 72 23.34 14.62 7.27
N PRO A 73 23.75 15.82 7.73
CA PRO A 73 24.58 16.73 6.91
C PRO A 73 25.90 16.14 6.42
N ASN A 74 26.43 15.14 7.12
CA ASN A 74 27.75 14.55 6.86
C ASN A 74 27.69 13.25 6.03
N GLN A 75 26.50 12.86 5.57
CA GLN A 75 26.32 11.63 4.80
C GLN A 75 25.85 11.96 3.37
N PRO A 76 26.25 11.19 2.36
CA PRO A 76 25.71 11.36 1.02
C PRO A 76 24.19 11.08 1.03
N PRO A 77 23.44 11.68 0.08
CA PRO A 77 22.02 11.35 -0.08
C PRO A 77 21.81 9.86 -0.32
N ILE A 78 20.78 9.31 0.29
CA ILE A 78 20.33 7.93 0.12
C ILE A 78 19.12 7.88 -0.81
N ALA A 79 18.96 6.78 -1.54
CA ALA A 79 17.77 6.53 -2.35
C ALA A 79 16.53 6.36 -1.43
N VAL A 80 15.43 7.01 -1.82
CA VAL A 80 14.12 6.90 -1.16
C VAL A 80 13.10 6.42 -2.19
N PRO A 81 13.01 5.10 -2.47
CA PRO A 81 12.11 4.57 -3.47
C PRO A 81 10.66 4.91 -3.15
N ARG A 82 9.94 5.44 -4.14
CA ARG A 82 8.50 5.69 -4.10
C ARG A 82 7.90 5.32 -5.44
N GLY A 83 6.83 4.51 -5.43
CA GLY A 83 6.18 4.07 -6.65
C GLY A 83 5.52 5.22 -7.40
N LYS A 84 5.78 5.28 -8.71
CA LYS A 84 5.14 6.19 -9.68
C LYS A 84 4.34 5.35 -10.66
N VAL A 85 3.26 4.80 -10.21
CA VAL A 85 2.38 3.87 -10.94
C VAL A 85 1.09 3.68 -10.15
N VAL A 86 -0.01 3.30 -10.80
CA VAL A 86 -1.21 2.86 -10.07
C VAL A 86 -0.87 1.65 -9.20
N GLY A 87 -1.13 1.76 -7.89
CA GLY A 87 -0.62 0.89 -6.84
C GLY A 87 0.48 1.55 -6.00
N GLY A 88 1.10 2.61 -6.50
CA GLY A 88 2.13 3.38 -5.79
C GLY A 88 3.24 2.50 -5.22
N SER A 89 3.70 2.81 -4.02
CA SER A 89 4.78 2.06 -3.36
C SER A 89 4.40 0.62 -3.01
N SER A 90 3.11 0.26 -2.94
CA SER A 90 2.71 -1.14 -2.79
C SER A 90 3.04 -1.99 -4.04
N ALA A 91 3.24 -1.36 -5.21
CA ALA A 91 3.63 -2.04 -6.45
C ALA A 91 5.14 -2.24 -6.60
N ILE A 92 5.97 -1.62 -5.74
CA ILE A 92 7.44 -1.74 -5.80
C ILE A 92 8.09 -2.20 -4.49
N ASN A 93 7.32 -2.42 -3.42
CA ASN A 93 7.81 -2.75 -2.08
C ASN A 93 8.31 -4.21 -1.95
N GLY A 94 8.85 -4.54 -0.78
CA GLY A 94 9.33 -5.88 -0.42
C GLY A 94 8.24 -6.87 0.00
N GLN A 95 6.94 -6.53 -0.12
CA GLN A 95 5.78 -7.43 0.10
C GLN A 95 5.62 -7.93 1.55
N VAL A 96 6.35 -7.38 2.50
CA VAL A 96 6.18 -7.72 3.92
C VAL A 96 4.88 -7.11 4.43
N PHE A 97 4.05 -7.91 5.10
CA PHE A 97 2.72 -7.54 5.57
C PHE A 97 2.65 -7.58 7.11
N LEU A 98 3.45 -6.75 7.75
CA LEU A 98 3.50 -6.60 9.21
C LEU A 98 2.55 -5.51 9.69
N ARG A 99 1.96 -5.74 10.87
CA ARG A 99 1.23 -4.75 11.66
C ARG A 99 2.15 -4.13 12.70
N GLY A 100 1.80 -2.94 13.22
CA GLY A 100 2.35 -2.43 14.46
C GLY A 100 1.90 -3.28 15.65
N VAL A 101 2.63 -3.20 16.75
CA VAL A 101 2.24 -3.87 18.00
C VAL A 101 1.11 -3.10 18.70
N PRO A 102 0.33 -3.72 19.61
CA PRO A 102 -0.78 -3.05 20.29
C PRO A 102 -0.38 -1.71 20.93
N GLU A 103 0.79 -1.65 21.56
CA GLU A 103 1.29 -0.45 22.23
C GLU A 103 1.44 0.76 21.28
N ASP A 104 1.76 0.55 19.99
CA ASP A 104 1.88 1.63 19.02
C ASP A 104 0.54 2.37 18.85
N TYR A 105 -0.55 1.60 18.72
CA TYR A 105 -1.90 2.13 18.52
C TYR A 105 -2.49 2.69 19.81
N ASP A 106 -2.27 2.02 20.94
CA ASP A 106 -2.75 2.47 22.25
C ASP A 106 -2.03 3.76 22.67
N ASN A 107 -0.75 3.94 22.30
CA ASN A 107 -0.06 5.20 22.45
C ASN A 107 -0.71 6.31 21.60
N TRP A 108 -1.09 6.02 20.34
CA TRP A 108 -1.79 7.03 19.52
C TRP A 108 -3.14 7.41 20.13
N ALA A 109 -3.89 6.45 20.67
CA ALA A 109 -5.12 6.73 21.40
C ALA A 109 -4.87 7.62 22.63
N SER A 110 -3.84 7.33 23.41
CA SER A 110 -3.47 8.12 24.60
C SER A 110 -3.09 9.56 24.28
N TRP A 111 -2.68 9.86 23.05
CA TRP A 111 -2.37 11.21 22.56
C TRP A 111 -3.58 11.97 22.02
N GLY A 112 -4.79 11.47 22.25
CA GLY A 112 -6.05 12.11 21.88
C GLY A 112 -6.64 11.60 20.55
N ASN A 113 -6.17 10.45 20.05
CA ASN A 113 -6.73 9.80 18.87
C ASN A 113 -7.51 8.54 19.29
N ASP A 114 -8.54 8.68 20.09
CA ASP A 114 -9.24 7.60 20.80
C ASP A 114 -9.71 6.46 19.87
N GLU A 115 -10.06 6.78 18.62
CA GLU A 115 -10.46 5.80 17.60
C GLU A 115 -9.31 4.88 17.12
N TRP A 116 -8.06 5.18 17.49
CA TRP A 116 -6.87 4.47 17.03
C TRP A 116 -6.30 3.46 18.02
N SER A 117 -7.00 3.13 19.11
CA SER A 117 -6.58 2.04 19.98
C SER A 117 -6.50 0.72 19.21
N PHE A 118 -5.64 -0.21 19.64
CA PHE A 118 -5.48 -1.50 18.96
C PHE A 118 -6.80 -2.24 18.74
N ILE A 119 -7.63 -2.28 19.78
CA ILE A 119 -8.94 -2.96 19.69
C ILE A 119 -9.88 -2.31 18.67
N ASN A 120 -9.80 -0.98 18.50
CA ASN A 120 -10.61 -0.24 17.53
C ASN A 120 -10.10 -0.43 16.09
N VAL A 121 -8.80 -0.56 15.86
CA VAL A 121 -8.23 -0.75 14.51
C VAL A 121 -8.18 -2.21 14.08
N LEU A 122 -8.20 -3.18 15.00
CA LEU A 122 -8.16 -4.61 14.70
C LEU A 122 -9.23 -5.07 13.67
N PRO A 123 -10.50 -4.65 13.77
CA PRO A 123 -11.52 -5.00 12.77
C PRO A 123 -11.15 -4.56 11.34
N PHE A 124 -10.44 -3.44 11.21
CA PHE A 124 -9.97 -2.95 9.91
C PHE A 124 -8.78 -3.76 9.39
N PHE A 125 -7.86 -4.19 10.25
CA PHE A 125 -6.79 -5.12 9.85
C PHE A 125 -7.36 -6.44 9.36
N ARG A 126 -8.34 -7.00 10.06
CA ARG A 126 -9.04 -8.22 9.63
C ARG A 126 -9.76 -8.02 8.29
N LYS A 127 -10.38 -6.86 8.08
CA LYS A 127 -11.06 -6.50 6.83
C LYS A 127 -10.12 -6.30 5.64
N LEU A 128 -8.82 -6.04 5.88
CA LEU A 128 -7.82 -5.85 4.84
C LEU A 128 -7.39 -7.16 4.19
N GLU A 129 -7.30 -8.23 4.97
CA GLU A 129 -6.56 -9.44 4.59
C GLU A 129 -7.43 -10.68 4.44
N THR A 130 -6.93 -11.59 3.63
CA THR A 130 -7.24 -13.01 3.68
C THR A 130 -5.95 -13.72 4.07
N ASP A 131 -5.78 -14.06 5.36
CA ASP A 131 -4.65 -14.87 5.79
C ASP A 131 -4.93 -16.34 5.40
N THR A 132 -4.02 -16.93 4.60
CA THR A 132 -4.19 -18.28 4.07
C THR A 132 -3.60 -19.36 4.98
N ASP A 133 -2.85 -18.96 5.99
CA ASP A 133 -2.13 -19.86 6.88
C ASP A 133 -2.68 -19.87 8.31
N ILE A 134 -3.28 -18.78 8.74
CA ILE A 134 -3.78 -18.57 10.10
C ILE A 134 -5.26 -18.17 10.07
N SER A 135 -6.04 -18.79 10.96
CA SER A 135 -7.46 -18.49 11.12
C SER A 135 -7.78 -18.42 12.62
N ASP A 136 -7.84 -17.22 13.14
CA ASP A 136 -8.13 -16.92 14.55
C ASP A 136 -8.84 -15.56 14.70
N ASP A 137 -8.93 -15.05 15.93
CA ASP A 137 -9.61 -13.79 16.21
C ASP A 137 -8.84 -12.55 15.76
N PHE A 138 -7.55 -12.68 15.46
CA PHE A 138 -6.70 -11.57 15.03
C PHE A 138 -6.59 -11.46 13.51
N HIS A 139 -6.90 -12.52 12.76
CA HIS A 139 -6.75 -12.61 11.31
C HIS A 139 -8.06 -12.52 10.54
N GLY A 140 -7.99 -11.97 9.33
CA GLY A 140 -9.09 -11.91 8.38
C GLY A 140 -9.04 -13.05 7.36
N ASN A 141 -10.21 -13.41 6.81
CA ASN A 141 -10.35 -14.46 5.81
C ASN A 141 -11.16 -14.05 4.57
N GLU A 142 -11.58 -12.78 4.48
CA GLU A 142 -12.44 -12.24 3.40
C GLU A 142 -11.91 -10.92 2.81
N GLY A 143 -10.74 -10.45 3.27
CA GLY A 143 -10.16 -9.20 2.79
C GLY A 143 -9.47 -9.36 1.43
N PRO A 144 -9.26 -8.26 0.70
CA PRO A 144 -8.72 -8.29 -0.66
C PRO A 144 -7.25 -8.64 -0.74
N ILE A 145 -6.48 -8.56 0.36
CA ILE A 145 -5.04 -8.79 0.35
C ILE A 145 -4.75 -10.20 0.84
N PRO A 146 -4.33 -11.14 -0.03
CA PRO A 146 -3.91 -12.47 0.41
C PRO A 146 -2.58 -12.38 1.15
N VAL A 147 -2.52 -13.02 2.32
CA VAL A 147 -1.34 -13.08 3.19
C VAL A 147 -0.94 -14.53 3.40
N ARG A 148 0.35 -14.81 3.30
CA ARG A 148 0.92 -16.14 3.51
C ARG A 148 2.30 -16.05 4.15
N ARG A 149 2.80 -17.20 4.62
CA ARG A 149 4.17 -17.34 5.11
C ARG A 149 4.94 -18.35 4.26
N HIS A 150 6.23 -18.10 4.06
CA HIS A 150 7.08 -19.08 3.40
C HIS A 150 7.29 -20.28 4.30
N LYS A 151 6.97 -21.48 3.80
CA LYS A 151 7.19 -22.73 4.51
C LYS A 151 8.67 -23.02 4.65
N ARG A 152 9.08 -23.57 5.79
CA ARG A 152 10.49 -23.82 6.13
C ARG A 152 11.23 -24.64 5.05
N GLU A 153 10.56 -25.56 4.38
CA GLU A 153 11.12 -26.40 3.31
C GLU A 153 11.56 -25.57 2.08
N THR A 154 11.02 -24.35 1.95
CA THR A 154 11.34 -23.44 0.83
C THR A 154 12.41 -22.42 1.19
N TRP A 155 12.91 -22.42 2.42
CA TRP A 155 13.88 -21.43 2.89
C TRP A 155 15.28 -21.73 2.36
N LEU A 156 16.04 -20.66 2.15
CA LEU A 156 17.45 -20.78 1.82
C LEU A 156 18.24 -21.32 3.03
N PRO A 157 19.36 -22.01 2.80
CA PRO A 157 20.20 -22.53 3.91
C PRO A 157 20.60 -21.48 4.93
N ALA A 158 20.88 -20.25 4.49
CA ALA A 158 21.23 -19.14 5.39
C ALA A 158 20.06 -18.71 6.28
N GLN A 159 18.81 -18.76 5.79
CA GLN A 159 17.63 -18.43 6.58
C GLN A 159 17.39 -19.49 7.67
N ASN A 160 17.52 -20.77 7.32
CA ASN A 160 17.44 -21.87 8.28
C ASN A 160 18.51 -21.73 9.37
N ALA A 161 19.77 -21.51 8.98
CA ALA A 161 20.87 -21.35 9.92
C ALA A 161 20.68 -20.13 10.86
N PHE A 162 20.13 -19.03 10.34
CA PHE A 162 19.82 -17.84 11.15
C PHE A 162 18.74 -18.17 12.20
N GLN A 163 17.64 -18.80 11.81
CA GLN A 163 16.58 -19.18 12.75
C GLN A 163 17.12 -20.15 13.82
N ASP A 164 17.85 -21.19 13.42
CA ASP A 164 18.42 -22.17 14.34
C ASP A 164 19.38 -21.50 15.33
N ALA A 165 20.18 -20.53 14.88
CA ALA A 165 21.07 -19.77 15.76
C ALA A 165 20.30 -18.87 16.76
N CYS A 166 19.20 -18.24 16.32
CA CYS A 166 18.35 -17.45 17.22
C CYS A 166 17.68 -18.33 18.28
N ILE A 167 17.16 -19.48 17.91
CA ILE A 167 16.57 -20.45 18.86
C ILE A 167 17.64 -20.94 19.85
N ALA A 168 18.82 -21.27 19.37
CA ALA A 168 19.95 -21.69 20.22
C ALA A 168 20.40 -20.55 21.19
N ALA A 169 20.22 -19.30 20.82
CA ALA A 169 20.49 -18.14 21.65
C ALA A 169 19.35 -17.81 22.66
N GLY A 170 18.27 -18.59 22.66
CA GLY A 170 17.15 -18.46 23.61
C GLY A 170 15.98 -17.61 23.13
N TYR A 171 15.96 -17.20 21.87
CA TYR A 171 14.76 -16.55 21.29
C TYR A 171 13.70 -17.59 21.00
N PRO A 172 12.41 -17.34 21.31
CA PRO A 172 11.34 -18.27 20.97
C PRO A 172 11.11 -18.31 19.45
N GLU A 173 10.65 -19.45 18.99
CA GLU A 173 10.12 -19.57 17.63
C GLU A 173 8.71 -18.97 17.60
N THR A 174 8.44 -18.14 16.59
CA THR A 174 7.10 -17.63 16.31
C THR A 174 6.72 -17.89 14.85
N TYR A 175 5.52 -18.36 14.63
CA TYR A 175 4.97 -18.54 13.28
C TYR A 175 4.15 -17.34 12.84
N ASP A 176 3.72 -16.50 13.76
CA ASP A 176 2.89 -15.35 13.51
C ASP A 176 3.43 -14.07 14.14
N HIS A 177 4.02 -13.21 13.31
CA HIS A 177 4.48 -11.88 13.72
C HIS A 177 3.36 -10.83 13.79
N ASN A 178 2.13 -11.15 13.39
CA ASN A 178 0.97 -10.28 13.48
C ASN A 178 0.08 -10.56 14.69
N ASN A 179 0.37 -11.62 15.46
CA ASN A 179 -0.29 -11.85 16.74
C ASN A 179 0.16 -10.77 17.74
N PRO A 180 -0.76 -10.16 18.51
CA PRO A 180 -0.45 -9.06 19.42
C PRO A 180 0.58 -9.39 20.50
N ASP A 181 0.66 -10.66 20.90
CA ASP A 181 1.61 -11.12 21.93
C ASP A 181 2.89 -11.75 21.33
N SER A 182 3.08 -11.62 20.04
CA SER A 182 4.16 -12.30 19.33
C SER A 182 5.50 -11.60 19.51
N TRP A 183 6.52 -12.38 19.85
CA TRP A 183 7.93 -11.99 19.77
C TRP A 183 8.78 -13.22 19.45
N GLY A 184 9.95 -13.01 18.84
CA GLY A 184 10.86 -14.10 18.53
C GLY A 184 11.30 -14.12 17.07
N VAL A 185 11.64 -15.32 16.57
CA VAL A 185 12.15 -15.54 15.21
C VAL A 185 11.22 -16.46 14.42
N GLY A 186 10.93 -16.11 13.17
CA GLY A 186 10.06 -16.89 12.31
C GLY A 186 9.82 -16.25 10.94
N PRO A 187 8.97 -16.85 10.11
CA PRO A 187 8.68 -16.34 8.78
C PRO A 187 7.83 -15.07 8.83
N PHE A 188 8.23 -14.05 8.06
CA PHE A 188 7.38 -12.88 7.87
C PHE A 188 6.09 -13.23 7.12
N PRO A 189 4.94 -12.65 7.50
CA PRO A 189 3.76 -12.63 6.67
C PRO A 189 4.03 -11.79 5.40
N MET A 190 3.64 -12.32 4.25
CA MET A 190 3.92 -11.75 2.94
C MET A 190 2.64 -11.69 2.09
N ASN A 191 2.43 -10.57 1.37
CA ASN A 191 1.33 -10.45 0.42
C ASN A 191 1.78 -10.84 -1.00
N ASN A 192 2.31 -12.04 -1.15
CA ASN A 192 2.89 -12.52 -2.41
C ASN A 192 2.51 -13.96 -2.80
N PRO A 193 1.24 -14.31 -2.91
CA PRO A 193 0.84 -15.65 -3.36
C PRO A 193 1.46 -15.96 -4.73
N ASN A 194 2.02 -17.15 -4.88
CA ASN A 194 2.72 -17.59 -6.11
C ASN A 194 3.83 -16.60 -6.59
N GLY A 195 4.41 -15.82 -5.68
CA GLY A 195 5.45 -14.84 -6.00
C GLY A 195 4.92 -13.50 -6.55
N VAL A 196 3.62 -13.35 -6.75
CA VAL A 196 3.00 -12.13 -7.27
C VAL A 196 2.82 -11.11 -6.14
N ARG A 197 3.38 -9.91 -6.33
CA ARG A 197 3.21 -8.77 -5.42
C ARG A 197 1.78 -8.23 -5.48
N MET A 198 0.98 -8.52 -4.47
CA MET A 198 -0.42 -8.11 -4.38
C MET A 198 -0.53 -6.64 -3.94
N SER A 199 -0.24 -5.75 -4.88
CA SER A 199 -0.38 -4.30 -4.70
C SER A 199 -1.84 -3.87 -4.60
N THR A 200 -2.10 -2.62 -4.17
CA THR A 200 -3.46 -2.05 -4.18
C THR A 200 -4.06 -1.99 -5.58
N SER A 201 -3.23 -1.93 -6.63
CA SER A 201 -3.71 -2.06 -8.03
C SER A 201 -4.34 -3.42 -8.30
N LEU A 202 -3.71 -4.50 -7.84
CA LEU A 202 -4.15 -5.89 -8.06
C LEU A 202 -5.19 -6.39 -7.04
N THR A 203 -5.41 -5.63 -5.96
CA THR A 203 -6.34 -5.98 -4.89
C THR A 203 -7.54 -5.03 -4.86
N PHE A 204 -7.45 -3.93 -4.16
CA PHE A 204 -8.56 -2.98 -3.97
C PHE A 204 -9.09 -2.40 -5.28
N LEU A 205 -8.18 -1.89 -6.13
CA LEU A 205 -8.60 -1.24 -7.37
C LEU A 205 -9.08 -2.27 -8.40
N ALA A 206 -8.43 -3.43 -8.54
CA ALA A 206 -8.90 -4.48 -9.45
C ALA A 206 -10.35 -4.87 -9.13
N GLY A 207 -10.69 -5.05 -7.86
CA GLY A 207 -12.05 -5.36 -7.41
C GLY A 207 -13.06 -4.22 -7.60
N ALA A 208 -12.59 -2.98 -7.76
CA ALA A 208 -13.46 -1.80 -7.87
C ALA A 208 -13.60 -1.24 -9.30
N ARG A 209 -12.68 -1.58 -10.23
CA ARG A 209 -12.62 -1.01 -11.59
C ARG A 209 -13.91 -1.15 -12.42
N HIS A 210 -14.74 -2.15 -12.12
CA HIS A 210 -15.99 -2.37 -12.83
C HIS A 210 -17.11 -1.39 -12.42
N ARG A 211 -16.91 -0.59 -11.38
CA ARG A 211 -17.90 0.34 -10.87
C ARG A 211 -17.98 1.58 -11.76
N LEU A 212 -19.16 1.92 -12.21
CA LEU A 212 -19.39 3.05 -13.14
C LEU A 212 -19.09 4.42 -12.54
N ASN A 213 -19.11 4.53 -11.21
CA ASN A 213 -18.85 5.75 -10.45
C ASN A 213 -17.39 5.93 -10.04
N LEU A 214 -16.50 5.00 -10.42
CA LEU A 214 -15.06 5.10 -10.19
C LEU A 214 -14.32 5.32 -11.51
N THR A 215 -13.56 6.40 -11.59
CA THR A 215 -12.66 6.68 -12.71
C THR A 215 -11.21 6.70 -12.22
N ILE A 216 -10.34 5.89 -12.82
CA ILE A 216 -8.90 5.86 -12.53
C ILE A 216 -8.17 6.42 -13.75
N ARG A 217 -7.29 7.41 -13.54
CA ARG A 217 -6.49 8.04 -14.58
C ARG A 217 -5.01 8.01 -14.20
N GLY A 218 -4.26 7.13 -14.87
CA GLY A 218 -2.79 7.16 -14.85
C GLY A 218 -2.23 8.23 -15.81
N ASN A 219 -0.94 8.52 -15.66
CA ASN A 219 -0.21 9.54 -16.40
C ASN A 219 -0.81 10.95 -16.25
N VAL A 220 -1.39 11.25 -15.10
CA VAL A 220 -1.95 12.56 -14.74
C VAL A 220 -1.27 13.06 -13.47
N LEU A 221 -0.39 14.04 -13.62
CA LEU A 221 0.29 14.68 -12.51
C LEU A 221 -0.56 15.83 -11.96
N VAL A 222 -0.96 15.75 -10.70
CA VAL A 222 -1.59 16.89 -10.01
C VAL A 222 -0.49 17.86 -9.60
N ARG A 223 -0.59 19.12 -10.09
CA ARG A 223 0.39 20.18 -9.85
C ARG A 223 0.06 20.98 -8.60
N ARG A 224 -1.22 21.25 -8.37
CA ARG A 224 -1.70 21.98 -7.18
C ARG A 224 -3.19 21.76 -6.94
N ILE A 225 -3.61 21.99 -5.70
CA ILE A 225 -5.00 22.10 -5.30
C ILE A 225 -5.47 23.54 -5.54
N LEU A 226 -6.67 23.69 -6.10
CA LEU A 226 -7.30 24.97 -6.35
C LEU A 226 -8.22 25.33 -5.18
N PHE A 227 -8.14 26.59 -4.74
CA PHE A 227 -8.92 27.08 -3.61
C PHE A 227 -9.78 28.29 -4.00
N GLU A 228 -10.96 28.36 -3.41
CA GLU A 228 -11.79 29.57 -3.35
C GLU A 228 -11.91 29.96 -1.86
N GLY A 229 -11.25 31.05 -1.46
CA GLY A 229 -11.05 31.35 -0.05
C GLY A 229 -10.30 30.21 0.66
N ASN A 230 -10.91 29.61 1.68
CA ASN A 230 -10.36 28.49 2.45
C ASN A 230 -10.91 27.12 2.01
N ARG A 231 -11.72 27.07 0.95
CA ARG A 231 -12.31 25.83 0.44
C ARG A 231 -11.52 25.31 -0.76
N ALA A 232 -11.11 24.06 -0.72
CA ALA A 232 -10.60 23.35 -1.90
C ALA A 232 -11.77 23.08 -2.86
N ILE A 233 -11.61 23.46 -4.14
CA ILE A 233 -12.67 23.38 -5.17
C ILE A 233 -12.29 22.52 -6.36
N GLY A 234 -11.05 22.04 -6.42
CA GLY A 234 -10.56 21.23 -7.53
C GLY A 234 -9.05 21.11 -7.55
N VAL A 235 -8.53 20.63 -8.64
CA VAL A 235 -7.09 20.48 -8.89
C VAL A 235 -6.71 21.03 -10.26
N GLU A 236 -5.48 21.53 -10.37
CA GLU A 236 -4.78 21.71 -11.64
C GLU A 236 -3.92 20.47 -11.88
N ALA A 237 -4.10 19.86 -13.03
CA ALA A 237 -3.43 18.63 -13.42
C ALA A 237 -2.76 18.78 -14.79
N GLU A 238 -1.78 17.91 -15.04
CA GLU A 238 -1.03 17.84 -16.30
C GLU A 238 -1.05 16.41 -16.84
N SER A 239 -1.32 16.26 -18.14
CA SER A 239 -1.20 14.99 -18.83
C SER A 239 -0.82 15.24 -20.29
N GLY A 240 0.17 14.49 -20.80
CA GLY A 240 0.62 14.62 -22.19
C GLY A 240 1.15 16.00 -22.58
N GLY A 241 1.53 16.85 -21.62
CA GLY A 241 1.97 18.23 -21.81
C GLY A 241 0.83 19.28 -21.72
N ASP A 242 -0.42 18.84 -21.65
CA ASP A 242 -1.57 19.73 -21.47
C ASP A 242 -1.86 19.95 -19.98
N ILE A 243 -2.13 21.21 -19.60
CA ILE A 243 -2.53 21.59 -18.25
C ILE A 243 -4.03 21.92 -18.27
N PHE A 244 -4.77 21.36 -17.32
CA PHE A 244 -6.20 21.53 -17.20
C PHE A 244 -6.68 21.49 -15.75
N ASN A 245 -7.87 22.04 -15.51
CA ASN A 245 -8.50 22.05 -14.19
C ASN A 245 -9.63 21.02 -14.12
N ILE A 246 -9.76 20.37 -12.95
CA ILE A 246 -10.88 19.48 -12.64
C ILE A 246 -11.49 19.96 -11.32
N GLU A 247 -12.80 20.18 -11.33
CA GLU A 247 -13.55 20.60 -10.16
C GLU A 247 -13.96 19.41 -9.28
N SER A 248 -14.03 19.63 -7.97
CA SER A 248 -14.51 18.63 -7.01
C SER A 248 -15.07 19.27 -5.76
N ASP A 249 -16.00 18.58 -5.11
CA ASP A 249 -16.53 18.98 -3.81
C ASP A 249 -15.62 18.59 -2.66
N GLN A 250 -14.87 17.48 -2.81
CA GLN A 250 -13.91 16.98 -1.81
C GLN A 250 -12.61 16.54 -2.49
N ILE A 251 -11.49 16.76 -1.80
CA ILE A 251 -10.16 16.33 -2.26
C ILE A 251 -9.49 15.52 -1.17
N VAL A 252 -9.05 14.32 -1.52
CA VAL A 252 -8.24 13.45 -0.67
C VAL A 252 -6.80 13.48 -1.19
N LEU A 253 -5.88 14.00 -0.38
CA LEU A 253 -4.45 14.03 -0.70
C LEU A 253 -3.81 12.75 -0.17
N SER A 254 -3.42 11.86 -1.10
CA SER A 254 -2.83 10.52 -0.82
C SER A 254 -1.55 10.25 -1.63
N ALA A 255 -0.91 11.33 -2.14
CA ALA A 255 0.33 11.27 -2.91
C ALA A 255 1.57 11.20 -2.01
#